data_33e78080d4c2b330e9dcdfa26893fdfa
#
_entry.id   33e78080d4c2b330e9dcdfa26893fdfa
#
_cell.length_a   1.000
_cell.length_b   1.000
_cell.length_c   1.000
_cell.angle_alpha   90.00
_cell.angle_beta   90.00
_cell.angle_gamma   90.00
#
_symmetry.space_group_name_H-M   'P 1'
#
loop_
_entity.id
_entity.type
_entity.pdbx_description
1 polymer ?
#
loop_
_entity_poly.entity_id
_entity_poly.type
_entity_poly.pdbx_seq_one_letter_code
_entity_poly.pdbx_strand_id
1 'polypeptide(L)'
;MYSDYILQSEQHSNDDILTNASLRVQQNAARASLTFILVNIYEKLYHRSLKVAHSLGDGLYCIDLDKIEITEEMLNEIKAEFDNFMKNNHTIEIVKVPRFDLLKKFKEENREDKIGVLKTISDNMVPCIKCGGFVDYMLEPVICDLSKINAYGFVLYNKGLVLRTPTLTSKGELGEWIDPSAQLEMFHEYTQWAELIGVDNVAKLNEAIYKRQYYDLKWVCEGLHQRKLSKIASALVSGYPKKKIVTIAGPSSSNKTTFAKRLDIALRVCGYHSIVIEMDDYFLNRDDTPFGPDGLRNFESITALNVALLSERVHKLINGESIPRRRYDFKSGVGVDYPEQQIKLSNNCFLILEGIHGLNPELLSHLGRDEVTPIYVSPLTPLSIDNSHRFPTTDLRLIRRIIRDHKYRGFSARKTIRRWTSVRIGEEQNIFPYQGNAEMFFNSSLVYELPVLSIFARSLLAEATLPEENEDPDDPMTKEITREAKRLLGLANLFYAIPLQDVPHISCIREFTGGSDLKY
;
A
#
# COMPACT_ATOMS: atom_id res chain seq x y z
N MET A 1 42.18 0.79 1.37
CA MET A 1 42.44 -0.64 1.73
C MET A 1 41.46 -1.17 2.79
N TYR A 2 41.26 -0.52 3.94
CA TYR A 2 40.27 -1.00 4.93
C TYR A 2 38.80 -0.80 4.49
N SER A 3 38.51 0.22 3.70
CA SER A 3 37.15 0.49 3.15
C SER A 3 36.69 -0.55 2.14
N ASP A 4 37.61 -1.05 1.31
CA ASP A 4 37.27 -1.99 0.23
C ASP A 4 37.01 -3.41 0.77
N TYR A 5 37.61 -3.79 1.89
CA TYR A 5 37.41 -5.11 2.50
C TYR A 5 36.03 -5.23 3.20
N ILE A 6 35.55 -4.14 3.81
CA ILE A 6 34.21 -4.08 4.43
C ILE A 6 33.14 -4.09 3.37
N LEU A 7 33.36 -3.47 2.22
CA LEU A 7 32.40 -3.38 1.11
C LEU A 7 32.22 -4.72 0.40
N GLN A 8 33.27 -5.50 0.15
CA GLN A 8 33.16 -6.84 -0.44
C GLN A 8 32.44 -7.83 0.47
N SER A 9 32.65 -7.75 1.79
CA SER A 9 31.93 -8.60 2.75
C SER A 9 30.45 -8.21 2.87
N GLU A 10 30.09 -6.93 2.73
CA GLU A 10 28.70 -6.46 2.71
C GLU A 10 27.97 -6.86 1.42
N GLN A 11 28.65 -6.93 0.26
CA GLN A 11 28.06 -7.37 -1.02
C GLN A 11 27.75 -8.88 -1.04
N HIS A 12 28.72 -9.72 -0.68
CA HIS A 12 28.49 -11.17 -0.58
C HIS A 12 27.43 -11.51 0.47
N SER A 13 27.46 -10.82 1.61
CA SER A 13 26.44 -10.93 2.65
C SER A 13 25.04 -10.56 2.13
N ASN A 14 24.92 -9.54 1.26
CA ASN A 14 23.61 -9.13 0.72
C ASN A 14 23.01 -10.16 -0.24
N ASP A 15 23.80 -10.73 -1.16
CA ASP A 15 23.34 -11.74 -2.10
C ASP A 15 22.98 -13.07 -1.43
N ASP A 16 23.80 -13.52 -0.48
CA ASP A 16 23.52 -14.72 0.32
C ASP A 16 22.25 -14.54 1.17
N ILE A 17 22.07 -13.35 1.73
CA ILE A 17 20.89 -12.99 2.51
C ILE A 17 19.64 -12.96 1.63
N LEU A 18 19.72 -12.42 0.40
CA LEU A 18 18.57 -12.36 -0.53
C LEU A 18 18.24 -13.74 -1.10
N THR A 19 19.22 -14.60 -1.31
CA THR A 19 18.99 -15.98 -1.80
C THR A 19 18.13 -16.79 -0.82
N ASN A 20 18.27 -16.54 0.47
CA ASN A 20 17.50 -17.19 1.54
C ASN A 20 16.28 -16.36 2.02
N ALA A 21 16.03 -15.21 1.42
CA ALA A 21 14.89 -14.37 1.77
C ALA A 21 13.58 -14.88 1.15
N SER A 22 12.46 -14.45 1.69
CA SER A 22 11.15 -14.74 1.09
C SER A 22 11.05 -14.19 -0.35
N LEU A 23 10.22 -14.85 -1.17
CA LEU A 23 9.98 -14.45 -2.56
C LEU A 23 9.59 -12.96 -2.66
N ARG A 24 8.83 -12.43 -1.69
CA ARG A 24 8.46 -11.01 -1.61
C ARG A 24 9.69 -10.10 -1.56
N VAL A 25 10.65 -10.41 -0.72
CA VAL A 25 11.87 -9.60 -0.56
C VAL A 25 12.73 -9.66 -1.81
N GLN A 26 12.87 -10.85 -2.41
CA GLN A 26 13.60 -11.03 -3.66
C GLN A 26 12.99 -10.24 -4.82
N GLN A 27 11.66 -10.27 -4.98
CA GLN A 27 10.96 -9.53 -6.02
C GLN A 27 11.04 -8.01 -5.83
N ASN A 28 10.92 -7.52 -4.58
CA ASN A 28 11.10 -6.11 -4.30
C ASN A 28 12.53 -5.65 -4.61
N ALA A 29 13.54 -6.45 -4.26
CA ALA A 29 14.93 -6.15 -4.57
C ALA A 29 15.21 -6.14 -6.08
N ALA A 30 14.66 -7.10 -6.83
CA ALA A 30 14.74 -7.11 -8.30
C ALA A 30 14.09 -5.86 -8.90
N ARG A 31 12.91 -5.50 -8.42
CA ARG A 31 12.20 -4.30 -8.85
C ARG A 31 12.98 -3.03 -8.58
N ALA A 32 13.59 -2.89 -7.40
CA ALA A 32 14.45 -1.75 -7.05
C ALA A 32 15.66 -1.65 -7.98
N SER A 33 16.35 -2.78 -8.26
CA SER A 33 17.48 -2.84 -9.19
C SER A 33 17.08 -2.40 -10.60
N LEU A 34 15.98 -2.96 -11.13
CA LEU A 34 15.50 -2.64 -12.48
C LEU A 34 15.05 -1.17 -12.58
N THR A 35 14.41 -0.64 -11.54
CA THR A 35 13.97 0.75 -11.49
C THR A 35 15.16 1.72 -11.50
N PHE A 36 16.20 1.42 -10.69
CA PHE A 36 17.44 2.20 -10.69
C PHE A 36 18.07 2.26 -12.09
N ILE A 37 18.16 1.13 -12.78
CA ILE A 37 18.72 1.07 -14.14
C ILE A 37 17.84 1.86 -15.13
N LEU A 38 16.51 1.66 -15.09
CA LEU A 38 15.57 2.31 -16.00
C LEU A 38 15.61 3.84 -15.91
N VAL A 39 15.57 4.38 -14.69
CA VAL A 39 15.58 5.84 -14.46
C VAL A 39 16.86 6.46 -15.01
N ASN A 40 18.00 5.83 -14.76
CA ASN A 40 19.29 6.34 -15.22
C ASN A 40 19.49 6.21 -16.74
N ILE A 41 18.98 5.12 -17.36
CA ILE A 41 18.99 4.99 -18.83
C ILE A 41 18.13 6.05 -19.48
N TYR A 42 16.93 6.32 -18.95
CA TYR A 42 16.05 7.36 -19.44
C TYR A 42 16.72 8.74 -19.41
N GLU A 43 17.34 9.07 -18.29
CA GLU A 43 18.07 10.34 -18.13
C GLU A 43 19.28 10.44 -19.09
N LYS A 44 20.00 9.34 -19.31
CA LYS A 44 21.10 9.26 -20.26
C LYS A 44 20.65 9.50 -21.71
N LEU A 45 19.51 8.90 -22.10
CA LEU A 45 19.01 8.99 -23.50
C LEU A 45 18.39 10.35 -23.80
N TYR A 46 17.62 10.91 -22.85
CA TYR A 46 16.77 12.07 -23.13
C TYR A 46 17.15 13.34 -22.38
N HIS A 47 18.14 13.27 -21.46
CA HIS A 47 18.51 14.39 -20.56
C HIS A 47 17.32 14.97 -19.79
N ARG A 48 16.38 14.08 -19.43
CA ARG A 48 15.15 14.38 -18.68
C ARG A 48 14.95 13.32 -17.59
N SER A 49 14.26 13.69 -16.52
CA SER A 49 13.98 12.76 -15.42
C SER A 49 12.74 11.92 -15.67
N LEU A 50 12.84 10.62 -15.44
CA LEU A 50 11.70 9.71 -15.39
C LEU A 50 11.16 9.65 -13.95
N LYS A 51 9.87 9.97 -13.77
CA LYS A 51 9.20 9.84 -12.48
C LYS A 51 8.58 8.45 -12.34
N VAL A 52 8.91 7.75 -11.27
CA VAL A 52 8.22 6.54 -10.84
C VAL A 52 6.95 6.93 -10.09
N ALA A 53 5.82 6.91 -10.78
CA ALA A 53 4.56 7.47 -10.27
C ALA A 53 3.89 6.55 -9.24
N HIS A 54 3.53 5.32 -9.65
CA HIS A 54 2.81 4.37 -8.78
C HIS A 54 2.90 2.93 -9.32
N SER A 55 2.47 1.96 -8.50
CA SER A 55 2.24 0.60 -9.00
C SER A 55 1.01 0.56 -9.89
N LEU A 56 1.10 -0.15 -11.00
CA LEU A 56 0.00 -0.33 -11.94
C LEU A 56 0.04 -1.76 -12.50
N GLY A 57 -1.04 -2.50 -12.31
CA GLY A 57 -1.04 -3.92 -12.63
C GLY A 57 0.07 -4.68 -11.89
N ASP A 58 0.88 -5.42 -12.61
CA ASP A 58 2.05 -6.18 -12.11
C ASP A 58 3.37 -5.38 -12.16
N GLY A 59 3.31 -4.07 -12.41
CA GLY A 59 4.51 -3.26 -12.60
C GLY A 59 4.50 -1.90 -11.92
N LEU A 60 5.46 -1.08 -12.34
CA LEU A 60 5.61 0.31 -11.97
C LEU A 60 5.31 1.22 -13.16
N TYR A 61 4.34 2.10 -13.01
CA TYR A 61 4.03 3.13 -13.99
C TYR A 61 5.00 4.30 -13.85
N CYS A 62 5.65 4.61 -14.95
CA CYS A 62 6.66 5.66 -15.04
C CYS A 62 6.25 6.68 -16.10
N ILE A 63 6.46 7.95 -15.80
CA ILE A 63 6.13 9.08 -16.69
C ILE A 63 7.31 10.04 -16.78
N ASP A 64 7.41 10.73 -17.91
CA ASP A 64 8.35 11.85 -18.05
C ASP A 64 7.96 12.98 -17.09
N LEU A 65 8.93 13.55 -16.36
CA LEU A 65 8.67 14.61 -15.37
C LEU A 65 8.13 15.89 -16.01
N ASP A 66 8.57 16.20 -17.24
CA ASP A 66 8.13 17.35 -18.04
C ASP A 66 6.81 17.06 -18.78
N LYS A 67 6.15 15.94 -18.47
CA LYS A 67 4.85 15.51 -19.04
C LYS A 67 4.89 15.25 -20.54
N ILE A 68 6.06 14.93 -21.10
CA ILE A 68 6.21 14.49 -22.48
C ILE A 68 5.70 13.07 -22.61
N GLU A 69 4.89 12.81 -23.63
CA GLU A 69 4.36 11.49 -23.90
C GLU A 69 5.48 10.56 -24.39
N ILE A 70 5.60 9.40 -23.77
CA ILE A 70 6.53 8.36 -24.19
C ILE A 70 5.93 7.66 -25.41
N THR A 71 6.63 7.70 -26.54
CA THR A 71 6.20 7.07 -27.80
C THR A 71 6.69 5.64 -27.93
N GLU A 72 6.20 4.90 -28.95
CA GLU A 72 6.70 3.55 -29.23
C GLU A 72 8.17 3.56 -29.65
N GLU A 73 8.61 4.59 -30.38
CA GLU A 73 10.02 4.73 -30.75
C GLU A 73 10.88 4.89 -29.49
N MET A 74 10.51 5.78 -28.59
CA MET A 74 11.20 5.96 -27.31
C MET A 74 11.21 4.69 -26.49
N LEU A 75 10.10 3.96 -26.41
CA LEU A 75 10.04 2.70 -25.69
C LEU A 75 10.99 1.66 -26.29
N ASN A 76 11.09 1.58 -27.61
CA ASN A 76 12.00 0.65 -28.28
C ASN A 76 13.48 1.03 -28.05
N GLU A 77 13.82 2.32 -28.05
CA GLU A 77 15.16 2.81 -27.70
C GLU A 77 15.49 2.48 -26.24
N ILE A 78 14.55 2.71 -25.30
CA ILE A 78 14.72 2.37 -23.89
C ILE A 78 14.96 0.87 -23.72
N LYS A 79 14.17 0.01 -24.37
CA LYS A 79 14.32 -1.45 -24.32
C LYS A 79 15.70 -1.87 -24.84
N ALA A 80 16.10 -1.36 -26.00
CA ALA A 80 17.39 -1.72 -26.61
C ALA A 80 18.57 -1.32 -25.72
N GLU A 81 18.55 -0.11 -25.15
CA GLU A 81 19.63 0.34 -24.27
C GLU A 81 19.58 -0.39 -22.92
N PHE A 82 18.39 -0.70 -22.40
CA PHE A 82 18.24 -1.47 -21.18
C PHE A 82 18.78 -2.88 -21.32
N ASP A 83 18.43 -3.59 -22.38
CA ASP A 83 18.93 -4.94 -22.67
C ASP A 83 20.46 -4.94 -22.92
N ASN A 84 20.98 -3.91 -23.61
CA ASN A 84 22.41 -3.71 -23.80
C ASN A 84 23.12 -3.46 -22.46
N PHE A 85 22.52 -2.64 -21.59
CA PHE A 85 23.07 -2.35 -20.27
C PHE A 85 23.12 -3.63 -19.41
N MET A 86 22.03 -4.41 -19.36
CA MET A 86 21.95 -5.67 -18.62
C MET A 86 22.97 -6.71 -19.11
N LYS A 87 23.28 -6.74 -20.41
CA LYS A 87 24.30 -7.65 -20.98
C LYS A 87 25.72 -7.25 -20.63
N ASN A 88 26.00 -5.94 -20.50
CA ASN A 88 27.35 -5.43 -20.30
C ASN A 88 27.69 -5.16 -18.82
N ASN A 89 26.67 -5.07 -17.95
CA ASN A 89 26.85 -4.77 -16.53
C ASN A 89 26.18 -5.88 -15.72
N HIS A 90 26.98 -6.68 -15.03
CA HIS A 90 26.46 -7.83 -14.29
C HIS A 90 26.32 -7.56 -12.80
N THR A 91 26.85 -6.45 -12.29
CA THR A 91 26.92 -6.22 -10.84
C THR A 91 26.51 -4.81 -10.45
N ILE A 92 25.58 -4.72 -9.48
CA ILE A 92 25.34 -3.51 -8.70
C ILE A 92 26.24 -3.55 -7.46
N GLU A 93 27.07 -2.55 -7.30
CA GLU A 93 27.92 -2.37 -6.12
C GLU A 93 27.17 -1.61 -5.05
N ILE A 94 27.23 -2.07 -3.80
CA ILE A 94 26.78 -1.31 -2.63
C ILE A 94 27.99 -0.58 -2.06
N VAL A 95 27.92 0.74 -2.03
CA VAL A 95 29.02 1.62 -1.58
C VAL A 95 28.52 2.58 -0.50
N LYS A 96 29.42 3.06 0.34
CA LYS A 96 29.13 4.15 1.29
C LYS A 96 29.74 5.44 0.77
N VAL A 97 28.91 6.44 0.56
CA VAL A 97 29.32 7.75 0.03
C VAL A 97 29.12 8.81 1.11
N PRO A 98 30.09 9.73 1.31
CA PRO A 98 29.90 10.86 2.22
C PRO A 98 28.65 11.66 1.82
N ARG A 99 27.77 11.94 2.80
CA ARG A 99 26.54 12.72 2.55
C ARG A 99 26.83 14.07 1.90
N PHE A 100 27.95 14.69 2.26
CA PHE A 100 28.36 15.97 1.65
C PHE A 100 28.61 15.86 0.14
N ASP A 101 29.22 14.78 -0.32
CA ASP A 101 29.53 14.54 -1.73
C ASP A 101 28.24 14.29 -2.53
N LEU A 102 27.28 13.55 -1.94
CA LEU A 102 25.95 13.37 -2.54
C LEU A 102 25.18 14.68 -2.63
N LEU A 103 25.21 15.51 -1.59
CA LEU A 103 24.58 16.83 -1.62
C LEU A 103 25.16 17.73 -2.73
N LYS A 104 26.49 17.68 -2.92
CA LYS A 104 27.16 18.41 -4.00
C LYS A 104 26.71 17.88 -5.37
N LYS A 105 26.77 16.55 -5.57
CA LYS A 105 26.33 15.88 -6.79
C LYS A 105 24.88 16.26 -7.16
N PHE A 106 23.94 16.08 -6.24
CA PHE A 106 22.53 16.36 -6.52
C PHE A 106 22.23 17.86 -6.69
N LYS A 107 23.05 18.73 -6.12
CA LYS A 107 22.97 20.17 -6.39
C LYS A 107 23.41 20.51 -7.83
N GLU A 108 24.48 19.89 -8.31
CA GLU A 108 24.96 20.03 -9.69
C GLU A 108 23.94 19.48 -10.70
N GLU A 109 23.19 18.44 -10.32
CA GLU A 109 22.14 17.82 -11.11
C GLU A 109 20.74 18.49 -10.93
N ASN A 110 20.62 19.58 -10.16
CA ASN A 110 19.37 20.26 -9.82
C ASN A 110 18.28 19.32 -9.22
N ARG A 111 18.68 18.31 -8.44
CA ARG A 111 17.81 17.33 -7.82
C ARG A 111 17.39 17.77 -6.40
N GLU A 112 16.58 18.81 -6.30
CA GLU A 112 16.06 19.34 -5.02
C GLU A 112 15.23 18.29 -4.26
N ASP A 113 14.56 17.39 -4.96
CA ASP A 113 13.85 16.24 -4.40
C ASP A 113 14.79 15.35 -3.58
N LYS A 114 15.95 14.99 -4.14
CA LYS A 114 16.97 14.15 -3.47
C LYS A 114 17.71 14.89 -2.35
N ILE A 115 17.99 16.19 -2.55
CA ILE A 115 18.59 17.02 -1.51
C ILE A 115 17.70 17.08 -0.27
N GLY A 116 16.39 17.21 -0.45
CA GLY A 116 15.43 17.21 0.64
C GLY A 116 15.40 15.90 1.42
N VAL A 117 15.52 14.75 0.74
CA VAL A 117 15.64 13.44 1.38
C VAL A 117 16.96 13.34 2.18
N LEU A 118 18.10 13.73 1.60
CA LEU A 118 19.39 13.68 2.30
C LEU A 118 19.45 14.55 3.56
N LYS A 119 18.63 15.62 3.64
CA LYS A 119 18.54 16.45 4.85
C LYS A 119 17.92 15.70 6.05
N THR A 120 17.19 14.61 5.81
CA THR A 120 16.58 13.79 6.87
C THR A 120 17.47 12.65 7.32
N ILE A 121 18.52 12.32 6.58
CA ILE A 121 19.48 11.27 6.92
C ILE A 121 20.53 11.84 7.88
N SER A 122 20.61 11.27 9.08
CA SER A 122 21.54 11.72 10.12
C SER A 122 22.97 11.24 9.89
N ASP A 123 23.15 10.10 9.21
CA ASP A 123 24.44 9.48 9.03
C ASP A 123 25.32 10.28 8.06
N ASN A 124 26.62 10.38 8.40
CA ASN A 124 27.58 11.04 7.54
C ASN A 124 27.95 10.22 6.30
N MET A 125 27.79 8.90 6.37
CA MET A 125 28.03 7.97 5.28
C MET A 125 26.70 7.35 4.85
N VAL A 126 26.28 7.59 3.63
CA VAL A 126 25.00 7.15 3.08
C VAL A 126 25.23 5.88 2.25
N PRO A 127 24.48 4.80 2.51
CA PRO A 127 24.49 3.63 1.63
C PRO A 127 23.99 4.02 0.24
N CYS A 128 24.77 3.69 -0.78
CA CYS A 128 24.46 3.97 -2.18
C CYS A 128 24.61 2.71 -3.02
N ILE A 129 23.95 2.71 -4.16
CA ILE A 129 24.11 1.71 -5.22
C ILE A 129 24.82 2.34 -6.41
N LYS A 130 25.72 1.56 -7.02
CA LYS A 130 26.50 1.99 -8.17
C LYS A 130 26.51 0.90 -9.25
N CYS A 131 26.24 1.27 -10.50
CA CYS A 131 26.32 0.35 -11.61
C CYS A 131 26.50 1.14 -12.92
N GLY A 132 27.43 0.71 -13.80
CA GLY A 132 27.62 1.30 -15.11
C GLY A 132 27.86 2.83 -15.12
N GLY A 133 28.45 3.38 -14.06
CA GLY A 133 28.67 4.83 -13.88
C GLY A 133 27.52 5.57 -13.18
N PHE A 134 26.38 4.96 -12.99
CA PHE A 134 25.24 5.52 -12.24
C PHE A 134 25.44 5.35 -10.74
N VAL A 135 25.03 6.34 -9.93
CA VAL A 135 25.09 6.33 -8.47
C VAL A 135 23.86 6.96 -7.88
N ASP A 136 23.19 6.24 -6.97
CA ASP A 136 22.06 6.76 -6.19
C ASP A 136 22.10 6.22 -4.74
N TYR A 137 21.40 6.85 -3.81
CA TYR A 137 21.27 6.32 -2.46
C TYR A 137 20.33 5.11 -2.43
N MET A 138 20.62 4.19 -1.53
CA MET A 138 19.87 2.93 -1.38
C MET A 138 18.78 3.08 -0.30
N LEU A 139 17.52 3.02 -0.70
CA LEU A 139 16.36 2.99 0.21
C LEU A 139 15.78 1.60 0.40
N GLU A 140 15.98 0.73 -0.59
CA GLU A 140 15.51 -0.65 -0.60
C GLU A 140 16.67 -1.60 -0.91
N PRO A 141 16.61 -2.87 -0.47
CA PRO A 141 17.56 -3.88 -0.91
C PRO A 141 17.57 -4.01 -2.43
N VAL A 142 18.72 -4.34 -3.02
CA VAL A 142 18.89 -4.56 -4.46
C VAL A 142 19.49 -5.95 -4.72
N ILE A 143 19.24 -6.51 -5.90
CA ILE A 143 19.94 -7.68 -6.40
C ILE A 143 21.29 -7.20 -6.94
N CYS A 144 22.37 -7.60 -6.29
CA CYS A 144 23.72 -7.23 -6.73
C CYS A 144 24.15 -7.93 -8.01
N ASP A 145 23.88 -9.21 -8.14
CA ASP A 145 24.12 -9.99 -9.35
C ASP A 145 22.92 -9.91 -10.31
N LEU A 146 22.98 -9.02 -11.29
CA LEU A 146 21.90 -8.79 -12.26
C LEU A 146 21.55 -10.02 -13.10
N SER A 147 22.46 -11.00 -13.24
CA SER A 147 22.20 -12.24 -13.96
C SER A 147 21.12 -13.10 -13.27
N LYS A 148 20.83 -12.86 -12.00
CA LYS A 148 19.76 -13.52 -11.23
C LYS A 148 18.37 -12.95 -11.52
N ILE A 149 18.27 -11.84 -12.25
CA ILE A 149 16.97 -11.25 -12.63
C ILE A 149 16.53 -11.86 -13.96
N ASN A 150 15.63 -12.82 -13.90
CA ASN A 150 15.26 -13.65 -15.07
C ASN A 150 14.06 -13.11 -15.85
N ALA A 151 13.21 -12.26 -15.25
CA ALA A 151 11.98 -11.81 -15.88
C ALA A 151 11.68 -10.34 -15.58
N TYR A 152 11.58 -9.55 -16.64
CA TYR A 152 11.09 -8.18 -16.64
C TYR A 152 10.49 -7.86 -18.01
N GLY A 153 9.69 -6.81 -18.09
CA GLY A 153 9.12 -6.37 -19.37
C GLY A 153 8.68 -4.91 -19.32
N PHE A 154 8.42 -4.37 -20.50
CA PHE A 154 7.96 -2.99 -20.65
C PHE A 154 6.71 -2.96 -21.50
N VAL A 155 5.72 -2.19 -21.07
CA VAL A 155 4.48 -1.93 -21.81
C VAL A 155 4.29 -0.42 -21.92
N LEU A 156 4.04 0.06 -23.14
CA LEU A 156 3.57 1.43 -23.33
C LEU A 156 2.15 1.53 -22.80
N TYR A 157 1.89 2.48 -21.91
CA TYR A 157 0.58 2.61 -21.31
C TYR A 157 0.24 4.08 -21.06
N ASN A 158 -0.91 4.51 -21.57
CA ASN A 158 -1.33 5.88 -21.52
C ASN A 158 -0.22 6.81 -22.07
N LYS A 159 0.27 7.78 -21.32
CA LYS A 159 1.36 8.72 -21.71
C LYS A 159 2.73 8.31 -21.18
N GLY A 160 2.84 7.15 -20.57
CA GLY A 160 4.05 6.66 -19.92
C GLY A 160 4.36 5.21 -20.28
N LEU A 161 5.19 4.57 -19.49
CA LEU A 161 5.52 3.17 -19.61
C LEU A 161 5.31 2.44 -18.28
N VAL A 162 5.07 1.13 -18.35
CA VAL A 162 5.05 0.25 -17.18
C VAL A 162 6.25 -0.68 -17.24
N LEU A 163 7.11 -0.62 -16.21
CA LEU A 163 8.14 -1.63 -15.95
C LEU A 163 7.46 -2.79 -15.21
N ARG A 164 7.27 -3.91 -15.92
CA ARG A 164 6.65 -5.12 -15.38
C ARG A 164 7.66 -6.00 -14.68
N THR A 165 7.23 -6.62 -13.59
CA THR A 165 8.00 -7.61 -12.83
C THR A 165 7.10 -8.75 -12.37
N PRO A 166 7.62 -9.96 -12.12
CA PRO A 166 6.84 -11.06 -11.56
C PRO A 166 6.11 -10.67 -10.27
N THR A 167 4.91 -11.22 -10.07
CA THR A 167 4.12 -11.08 -8.84
C THR A 167 4.41 -12.24 -7.87
N LEU A 168 3.97 -12.14 -6.62
CA LEU A 168 4.16 -13.21 -5.62
C LEU A 168 3.50 -14.53 -6.04
N THR A 169 2.48 -14.48 -6.88
CA THR A 169 1.71 -15.64 -7.33
C THR A 169 2.14 -16.17 -8.70
N SER A 170 3.00 -15.45 -9.44
CA SER A 170 3.38 -15.79 -10.82
C SER A 170 4.57 -16.74 -10.97
N LYS A 171 5.07 -17.31 -9.85
CA LYS A 171 6.18 -18.27 -9.83
C LYS A 171 7.47 -17.79 -10.54
N GLY A 172 7.70 -16.48 -10.55
CA GLY A 172 8.89 -15.88 -11.15
C GLY A 172 8.77 -15.55 -12.64
N GLU A 173 7.62 -15.75 -13.26
CA GLU A 173 7.34 -15.41 -14.65
C GLU A 173 6.47 -14.17 -14.77
N LEU A 174 6.49 -13.49 -15.91
CA LEU A 174 5.53 -12.45 -16.22
C LEU A 174 4.20 -13.09 -16.65
N GLY A 175 3.12 -12.73 -15.97
CA GLY A 175 1.77 -13.11 -16.37
C GLY A 175 1.32 -12.41 -17.66
N GLU A 176 0.13 -12.76 -18.14
CA GLU A 176 -0.55 -12.00 -19.19
C GLU A 176 -0.82 -10.57 -18.71
N TRP A 177 -0.66 -9.59 -19.62
CA TRP A 177 -0.98 -8.20 -19.32
C TRP A 177 -2.48 -7.99 -19.26
N ILE A 178 -2.98 -7.62 -18.08
CA ILE A 178 -4.39 -7.26 -17.86
C ILE A 178 -4.46 -5.74 -17.74
N ASP A 179 -5.32 -5.12 -18.55
CA ASP A 179 -5.49 -3.66 -18.55
C ASP A 179 -5.93 -3.12 -17.18
N PRO A 180 -5.07 -2.32 -16.50
CA PRO A 180 -5.37 -1.76 -15.19
C PRO A 180 -6.06 -0.38 -15.24
N SER A 181 -6.88 -0.10 -16.26
CA SER A 181 -7.51 1.21 -16.49
C SER A 181 -8.25 1.76 -15.26
N ALA A 182 -8.98 0.93 -14.54
CA ALA A 182 -9.68 1.33 -13.31
C ALA A 182 -8.71 1.82 -12.21
N GLN A 183 -7.54 1.19 -12.09
CA GLN A 183 -6.49 1.66 -11.18
C GLN A 183 -5.91 3.00 -11.64
N LEU A 184 -5.67 3.15 -12.93
CA LEU A 184 -5.11 4.38 -13.49
C LEU A 184 -6.03 5.58 -13.23
N GLU A 185 -7.33 5.45 -13.46
CA GLU A 185 -8.32 6.52 -13.20
C GLU A 185 -8.29 6.95 -11.73
N MET A 186 -8.22 5.99 -10.83
CA MET A 186 -8.14 6.25 -9.40
C MET A 186 -6.84 7.01 -9.05
N PHE A 187 -5.69 6.62 -9.61
CA PHE A 187 -4.43 7.34 -9.41
C PHE A 187 -4.44 8.75 -10.01
N HIS A 188 -5.05 8.92 -11.16
CA HIS A 188 -5.15 10.24 -11.81
C HIS A 188 -5.84 11.29 -10.92
N GLU A 189 -6.97 10.96 -10.31
CA GLU A 189 -7.68 11.88 -9.42
C GLU A 189 -6.77 12.35 -8.28
N TYR A 190 -5.99 11.44 -7.70
CA TYR A 190 -5.15 11.74 -6.51
C TYR A 190 -3.80 12.35 -6.87
N THR A 191 -3.24 12.04 -8.03
CA THR A 191 -2.05 12.72 -8.54
C THR A 191 -2.36 14.19 -8.82
N GLN A 192 -3.52 14.48 -9.44
CA GLN A 192 -3.98 15.86 -9.63
C GLN A 192 -4.16 16.60 -8.29
N TRP A 193 -4.64 15.92 -7.26
CA TRP A 193 -4.75 16.53 -5.93
C TRP A 193 -3.39 16.84 -5.31
N ALA A 194 -2.42 15.94 -5.42
CA ALA A 194 -1.06 16.20 -4.94
C ALA A 194 -0.39 17.37 -5.68
N GLU A 195 -0.61 17.48 -7.00
CA GLU A 195 -0.16 18.61 -7.81
C GLU A 195 -0.83 19.94 -7.38
N LEU A 196 -2.15 19.92 -7.18
CA LEU A 196 -2.91 21.11 -6.71
C LEU A 196 -2.46 21.57 -5.32
N ILE A 197 -2.14 20.64 -4.44
CA ILE A 197 -1.63 20.91 -3.09
C ILE A 197 -0.18 21.37 -3.13
N GLY A 198 0.55 21.09 -4.22
CA GLY A 198 1.97 21.43 -4.38
C GLY A 198 2.92 20.57 -3.54
N VAL A 199 2.43 19.42 -3.00
CA VAL A 199 3.19 18.51 -2.14
C VAL A 199 3.09 17.09 -2.71
N ASP A 200 4.05 16.70 -3.52
CA ASP A 200 4.09 15.42 -4.23
C ASP A 200 5.26 14.52 -3.82
N ASN A 201 6.19 15.05 -2.98
CA ASN A 201 7.33 14.29 -2.49
C ASN A 201 7.71 14.68 -1.05
N VAL A 202 8.60 13.86 -0.45
CA VAL A 202 9.05 14.03 0.95
C VAL A 202 9.73 15.37 1.17
N ALA A 203 10.54 15.85 0.23
CA ALA A 203 11.23 17.14 0.36
C ALA A 203 10.25 18.30 0.53
N LYS A 204 9.24 18.38 -0.35
CA LYS A 204 8.21 19.42 -0.29
C LYS A 204 7.32 19.28 0.95
N LEU A 205 6.99 18.05 1.35
CA LEU A 205 6.20 17.81 2.58
C LEU A 205 6.96 18.27 3.82
N ASN A 206 8.23 17.90 3.95
CA ASN A 206 9.06 18.32 5.08
C ASN A 206 9.29 19.83 5.10
N GLU A 207 9.42 20.46 3.96
CA GLU A 207 9.50 21.92 3.84
C GLU A 207 8.21 22.59 4.32
N ALA A 208 7.04 22.06 3.91
CA ALA A 208 5.74 22.56 4.37
C ALA A 208 5.57 22.39 5.89
N ILE A 209 6.07 21.28 6.47
CA ILE A 209 6.05 21.06 7.91
C ILE A 209 6.99 22.06 8.62
N TYR A 210 8.22 22.22 8.15
CA TYR A 210 9.20 23.16 8.70
C TYR A 210 8.67 24.59 8.71
N LYS A 211 8.02 25.02 7.61
CA LYS A 211 7.38 26.34 7.45
C LYS A 211 6.02 26.45 8.14
N ARG A 212 5.55 25.43 8.84
CA ARG A 212 4.22 25.34 9.48
C ARG A 212 3.04 25.48 8.51
N GLN A 213 3.23 25.27 7.23
CA GLN A 213 2.17 25.30 6.21
C GLN A 213 1.29 24.03 6.22
N TYR A 214 1.68 23.03 6.99
CA TYR A 214 0.91 21.77 7.11
C TYR A 214 -0.47 21.97 7.76
N TYR A 215 -0.71 23.06 8.46
CA TYR A 215 -2.04 23.38 9.00
C TYR A 215 -3.07 23.53 7.87
N ASP A 216 -2.76 24.29 6.83
CA ASP A 216 -3.63 24.47 5.66
C ASP A 216 -3.67 23.20 4.83
N LEU A 217 -2.51 22.57 4.59
CA LEU A 217 -2.37 21.30 3.87
C LEU A 217 -3.31 20.23 4.45
N LYS A 218 -3.33 20.06 5.77
CA LYS A 218 -4.20 19.14 6.48
C LYS A 218 -5.67 19.38 6.14
N TRP A 219 -6.14 20.62 6.24
CA TRP A 219 -7.54 20.94 5.98
C TRP A 219 -7.94 20.75 4.52
N VAL A 220 -7.03 21.02 3.58
CA VAL A 220 -7.26 20.73 2.17
C VAL A 220 -7.39 19.22 1.95
N CYS A 221 -6.50 18.40 2.52
CA CYS A 221 -6.56 16.94 2.42
C CYS A 221 -7.86 16.36 3.00
N GLU A 222 -8.26 16.80 4.19
CA GLU A 222 -9.52 16.35 4.81
C GLU A 222 -10.76 16.85 4.04
N GLY A 223 -10.69 18.06 3.50
CA GLY A 223 -11.74 18.62 2.65
C GLY A 223 -11.92 17.83 1.35
N LEU A 224 -10.84 17.38 0.73
CA LEU A 224 -10.87 16.50 -0.45
C LEU A 224 -11.53 15.15 -0.13
N HIS A 225 -11.18 14.53 1.01
CA HIS A 225 -11.84 13.32 1.48
C HIS A 225 -13.33 13.54 1.70
N GLN A 226 -13.72 14.63 2.38
CA GLN A 226 -15.13 14.94 2.63
C GLN A 226 -15.90 15.19 1.33
N ARG A 227 -15.31 15.90 0.38
CA ARG A 227 -15.90 16.13 -0.95
C ARG A 227 -16.14 14.80 -1.69
N LYS A 228 -15.19 13.85 -1.65
CA LYS A 228 -15.34 12.53 -2.27
C LYS A 228 -16.43 11.71 -1.60
N LEU A 229 -16.48 11.69 -0.26
CA LEU A 229 -17.54 11.03 0.51
C LEU A 229 -18.92 11.57 0.16
N SER A 230 -19.07 12.90 0.08
CA SER A 230 -20.34 13.54 -0.31
C SER A 230 -20.77 13.15 -1.73
N LYS A 231 -19.83 13.09 -2.69
CA LYS A 231 -20.11 12.62 -4.06
C LYS A 231 -20.61 11.17 -4.08
N ILE A 232 -19.93 10.27 -3.31
CA ILE A 232 -20.32 8.87 -3.19
C ILE A 232 -21.71 8.76 -2.57
N ALA A 233 -21.99 9.44 -1.47
CA ALA A 233 -23.29 9.43 -0.81
C ALA A 233 -24.42 9.92 -1.76
N SER A 234 -24.21 11.03 -2.49
CA SER A 234 -25.18 11.53 -3.47
C SER A 234 -25.45 10.54 -4.60
N ALA A 235 -24.42 9.85 -5.10
CA ALA A 235 -24.59 8.83 -6.13
C ALA A 235 -25.36 7.61 -5.61
N LEU A 236 -25.09 7.16 -4.36
CA LEU A 236 -25.86 6.08 -3.73
C LEU A 236 -27.33 6.45 -3.58
N VAL A 237 -27.62 7.65 -3.09
CA VAL A 237 -29.00 8.15 -2.92
C VAL A 237 -29.74 8.22 -4.25
N SER A 238 -29.07 8.58 -5.34
CA SER A 238 -29.66 8.60 -6.68
C SER A 238 -30.07 7.20 -7.18
N GLY A 239 -29.41 6.15 -6.70
CA GLY A 239 -29.74 4.75 -7.02
C GLY A 239 -30.84 4.13 -6.14
N TYR A 240 -31.19 4.77 -5.02
CA TYR A 240 -32.18 4.28 -4.08
C TYR A 240 -33.61 4.41 -4.67
N PRO A 241 -34.55 3.48 -4.45
CA PRO A 241 -34.47 2.26 -3.65
C PRO A 241 -33.96 1.00 -4.40
N LYS A 242 -33.65 1.09 -5.69
CA LYS A 242 -33.22 -0.07 -6.47
C LYS A 242 -31.92 -0.68 -5.95
N LYS A 243 -30.94 0.16 -5.62
CA LYS A 243 -29.67 -0.25 -5.03
C LYS A 243 -29.61 0.14 -3.55
N LYS A 244 -30.01 -0.79 -2.68
CA LYS A 244 -29.98 -0.58 -1.21
C LYS A 244 -28.77 -1.18 -0.54
N ILE A 245 -28.07 -2.09 -1.21
CA ILE A 245 -26.92 -2.81 -0.69
C ILE A 245 -25.64 -2.10 -1.18
N VAL A 246 -24.76 -1.81 -0.26
CA VAL A 246 -23.41 -1.27 -0.56
C VAL A 246 -22.40 -2.26 -0.04
N THR A 247 -21.50 -2.75 -0.88
CA THR A 247 -20.36 -3.54 -0.42
C THR A 247 -19.10 -2.68 -0.40
N ILE A 248 -18.34 -2.76 0.69
CA ILE A 248 -17.09 -2.03 0.86
C ILE A 248 -15.97 -3.04 0.96
N ALA A 249 -15.13 -3.08 -0.07
CA ALA A 249 -13.96 -3.93 -0.11
C ALA A 249 -12.66 -3.14 -0.13
N GLY A 250 -11.59 -3.81 0.21
CA GLY A 250 -10.24 -3.26 0.16
C GLY A 250 -9.29 -4.08 1.01
N PRO A 251 -7.98 -3.91 0.79
CA PRO A 251 -6.97 -4.70 1.48
C PRO A 251 -6.88 -4.36 2.98
N SER A 252 -6.12 -5.16 3.72
CA SER A 252 -5.90 -4.91 5.15
C SER A 252 -5.33 -3.51 5.41
N SER A 253 -5.82 -2.84 6.46
CA SER A 253 -5.43 -1.48 6.87
C SER A 253 -5.68 -0.39 5.80
N SER A 254 -6.73 -0.56 5.00
CA SER A 254 -7.18 0.42 3.99
C SER A 254 -8.20 1.44 4.51
N ASN A 255 -8.56 1.43 5.79
CA ASN A 255 -9.61 2.27 6.39
C ASN A 255 -11.05 1.95 5.91
N LYS A 256 -11.36 0.72 5.56
CA LYS A 256 -12.73 0.32 5.20
C LYS A 256 -13.75 0.67 6.29
N THR A 257 -13.43 0.33 7.53
CA THR A 257 -14.30 0.57 8.69
C THR A 257 -14.52 2.06 8.94
N THR A 258 -13.47 2.88 8.88
CA THR A 258 -13.59 4.35 8.98
C THR A 258 -14.40 4.92 7.82
N PHE A 259 -14.16 4.44 6.60
CA PHE A 259 -14.91 4.86 5.43
C PHE A 259 -16.40 4.55 5.58
N ALA A 260 -16.77 3.32 6.02
CA ALA A 260 -18.16 2.94 6.24
C ALA A 260 -18.85 3.88 7.25
N LYS A 261 -18.18 4.23 8.36
CA LYS A 261 -18.72 5.14 9.38
C LYS A 261 -18.86 6.58 8.86
N ARG A 262 -17.87 7.08 8.14
CA ARG A 262 -17.94 8.41 7.52
C ARG A 262 -18.98 8.47 6.39
N LEU A 263 -19.18 7.36 5.68
CA LEU A 263 -20.23 7.24 4.66
C LEU A 263 -21.62 7.27 5.30
N ASP A 264 -21.83 6.58 6.44
CA ASP A 264 -23.08 6.68 7.21
C ASP A 264 -23.41 8.15 7.58
N ILE A 265 -22.42 8.90 8.05
CA ILE A 265 -22.61 10.34 8.36
C ILE A 265 -23.00 11.10 7.08
N ALA A 266 -22.33 10.86 5.95
CA ALA A 266 -22.66 11.53 4.69
C ALA A 266 -24.05 11.16 4.16
N LEU A 267 -24.49 9.91 4.33
CA LEU A 267 -25.85 9.46 4.00
C LEU A 267 -26.90 10.14 4.91
N ARG A 268 -26.63 10.29 6.20
CA ARG A 268 -27.53 11.02 7.13
C ARG A 268 -27.72 12.48 6.74
N VAL A 269 -26.67 13.14 6.24
CA VAL A 269 -26.79 14.49 5.68
C VAL A 269 -27.76 14.54 4.49
N CYS A 270 -27.87 13.44 3.74
CA CYS A 270 -28.82 13.29 2.64
C CYS A 270 -30.22 12.78 3.08
N GLY A 271 -30.48 12.60 4.39
CA GLY A 271 -31.77 12.11 4.92
C GLY A 271 -31.90 10.58 4.93
N TYR A 272 -30.80 9.85 4.78
CA TYR A 272 -30.75 8.38 4.79
C TYR A 272 -29.96 7.89 6.00
N HIS A 273 -30.22 6.64 6.40
CA HIS A 273 -29.45 5.92 7.42
C HIS A 273 -28.68 4.76 6.80
N SER A 274 -27.79 4.16 7.56
CA SER A 274 -27.19 2.89 7.17
C SER A 274 -27.06 1.93 8.35
N ILE A 275 -27.08 0.64 8.04
CA ILE A 275 -26.70 -0.45 8.94
C ILE A 275 -25.45 -1.08 8.36
N VAL A 276 -24.41 -1.18 9.18
CA VAL A 276 -23.14 -1.78 8.79
C VAL A 276 -23.07 -3.20 9.35
N ILE A 277 -22.83 -4.16 8.47
CA ILE A 277 -22.51 -5.56 8.80
C ILE A 277 -21.06 -5.81 8.39
N GLU A 278 -20.25 -6.23 9.36
CA GLU A 278 -18.89 -6.67 9.11
C GLU A 278 -18.93 -8.12 8.57
N MET A 279 -18.37 -8.36 7.39
CA MET A 279 -18.32 -9.72 6.81
C MET A 279 -17.49 -10.67 7.67
N ASP A 280 -16.50 -10.15 8.39
CA ASP A 280 -15.68 -10.92 9.30
C ASP A 280 -16.52 -11.58 10.43
N ASP A 281 -17.69 -11.05 10.78
CA ASP A 281 -18.62 -11.67 11.72
C ASP A 281 -19.27 -12.95 11.17
N TYR A 282 -19.12 -13.21 9.86
CA TYR A 282 -19.68 -14.37 9.17
C TYR A 282 -18.63 -15.41 8.78
N PHE A 283 -17.42 -15.35 9.33
CA PHE A 283 -16.47 -16.45 9.16
C PHE A 283 -17.05 -17.76 9.65
N LEU A 284 -16.65 -18.86 9.00
CA LEU A 284 -16.80 -20.21 9.50
C LEU A 284 -16.07 -20.35 10.84
N ASN A 285 -16.49 -21.27 11.69
CA ASN A 285 -15.71 -21.55 12.89
C ASN A 285 -14.27 -21.95 12.51
N ARG A 286 -13.32 -21.65 13.39
CA ARG A 286 -11.90 -21.87 13.10
C ARG A 286 -11.60 -23.29 12.63
N ASP A 287 -12.26 -24.28 13.23
CA ASP A 287 -12.04 -25.68 12.89
C ASP A 287 -12.57 -26.05 11.49
N ASP A 288 -13.58 -25.33 11.02
CA ASP A 288 -14.19 -25.50 9.70
C ASP A 288 -13.50 -24.64 8.62
N THR A 289 -12.64 -23.70 9.02
CA THR A 289 -11.92 -22.81 8.08
C THR A 289 -10.88 -23.62 7.30
N PRO A 290 -10.85 -23.53 5.94
CA PRO A 290 -9.88 -24.25 5.12
C PRO A 290 -8.43 -23.88 5.43
N PHE A 291 -7.53 -24.83 5.17
CA PHE A 291 -6.09 -24.57 5.26
C PHE A 291 -5.57 -23.91 3.99
N GLY A 292 -4.63 -22.99 4.15
CA GLY A 292 -3.85 -22.43 3.07
C GLY A 292 -2.66 -23.31 2.66
N PRO A 293 -1.95 -22.92 1.59
CA PRO A 293 -0.75 -23.62 1.15
C PRO A 293 0.38 -23.67 2.18
N ASP A 294 0.36 -22.75 3.14
CA ASP A 294 1.30 -22.64 4.27
C ASP A 294 0.94 -23.56 5.46
N GLY A 295 -0.12 -24.37 5.34
CA GLY A 295 -0.62 -25.25 6.38
C GLY A 295 -1.33 -24.53 7.54
N LEU A 296 -1.57 -23.22 7.43
CA LEU A 296 -2.35 -22.43 8.38
C LEU A 296 -3.78 -22.23 7.90
N ARG A 297 -4.70 -21.89 8.81
CA ARG A 297 -6.08 -21.54 8.45
C ARG A 297 -6.11 -20.29 7.59
N ASN A 298 -6.71 -20.39 6.40
CA ASN A 298 -6.75 -19.32 5.39
C ASN A 298 -8.02 -18.46 5.54
N PHE A 299 -7.94 -17.42 6.36
CA PHE A 299 -9.03 -16.44 6.52
C PHE A 299 -9.09 -15.40 5.39
N GLU A 300 -8.15 -15.41 4.46
CA GLU A 300 -8.16 -14.50 3.31
C GLU A 300 -8.97 -15.07 2.12
N SER A 301 -9.34 -16.36 2.16
CA SER A 301 -10.17 -16.98 1.12
C SER A 301 -11.65 -16.73 1.35
N ILE A 302 -12.42 -16.57 0.25
CA ILE A 302 -13.90 -16.49 0.30
C ILE A 302 -14.51 -17.75 0.93
N THR A 303 -13.84 -18.90 0.80
CA THR A 303 -14.29 -20.16 1.39
C THR A 303 -14.21 -20.21 2.91
N ALA A 304 -13.55 -19.25 3.55
CA ALA A 304 -13.57 -19.06 4.99
C ALA A 304 -14.84 -18.31 5.47
N LEU A 305 -15.55 -17.65 4.53
CA LEU A 305 -16.78 -16.93 4.83
C LEU A 305 -18.00 -17.82 4.65
N ASN A 306 -18.95 -17.79 5.58
CA ASN A 306 -20.25 -18.42 5.41
C ASN A 306 -21.15 -17.57 4.51
N VAL A 307 -20.85 -17.62 3.20
CA VAL A 307 -21.57 -16.82 2.16
C VAL A 307 -23.06 -17.12 2.17
N ALA A 308 -23.45 -18.40 2.36
CA ALA A 308 -24.84 -18.81 2.38
C ALA A 308 -25.63 -18.14 3.52
N LEU A 309 -25.09 -18.17 4.75
CA LEU A 309 -25.71 -17.53 5.91
C LEU A 309 -25.75 -16.00 5.76
N LEU A 310 -24.67 -15.39 5.27
CA LEU A 310 -24.64 -13.95 5.02
C LEU A 310 -25.71 -13.54 4.00
N SER A 311 -25.79 -14.24 2.87
CA SER A 311 -26.77 -13.95 1.81
C SER A 311 -28.21 -14.13 2.27
N GLU A 312 -28.50 -15.23 2.99
CA GLU A 312 -29.83 -15.46 3.58
C GLU A 312 -30.24 -14.28 4.47
N ARG A 313 -29.34 -13.81 5.33
CA ARG A 313 -29.64 -12.69 6.24
C ARG A 313 -29.78 -11.36 5.53
N VAL A 314 -28.99 -11.11 4.51
CA VAL A 314 -29.13 -9.92 3.66
C VAL A 314 -30.50 -9.92 2.98
N HIS A 315 -30.94 -11.04 2.38
CA HIS A 315 -32.25 -11.13 1.75
C HIS A 315 -33.40 -10.92 2.75
N LYS A 316 -33.31 -11.49 3.96
CA LYS A 316 -34.30 -11.23 5.02
C LYS A 316 -34.40 -9.74 5.34
N LEU A 317 -33.26 -9.05 5.52
CA LEU A 317 -33.22 -7.62 5.79
C LEU A 317 -33.85 -6.79 4.65
N ILE A 318 -33.52 -7.10 3.40
CA ILE A 318 -34.07 -6.39 2.22
C ILE A 318 -35.58 -6.58 2.10
N ASN A 319 -36.08 -7.77 2.49
CA ASN A 319 -37.51 -8.08 2.54
C ASN A 319 -38.24 -7.50 3.77
N GLY A 320 -37.53 -6.74 4.63
CA GLY A 320 -38.11 -6.07 5.82
C GLY A 320 -38.26 -6.97 7.03
N GLU A 321 -37.64 -8.16 7.01
CA GLU A 321 -37.56 -9.06 8.16
C GLU A 321 -36.43 -8.62 9.11
N SER A 322 -36.45 -9.10 10.35
CA SER A 322 -35.37 -8.89 11.31
C SER A 322 -34.45 -10.11 11.35
N ILE A 323 -33.18 -9.86 11.66
CA ILE A 323 -32.17 -10.88 11.87
C ILE A 323 -31.47 -10.70 13.22
N PRO A 324 -30.99 -11.75 13.88
CA PRO A 324 -30.15 -11.60 15.06
C PRO A 324 -28.80 -10.99 14.70
N ARG A 325 -28.26 -10.15 15.57
CA ARG A 325 -26.89 -9.68 15.44
C ARG A 325 -25.93 -10.86 15.58
N ARG A 326 -24.90 -10.90 14.74
CA ARG A 326 -23.83 -11.91 14.80
C ARG A 326 -22.50 -11.23 15.10
N ARG A 327 -21.64 -11.94 15.83
CA ARG A 327 -20.24 -11.56 16.08
C ARG A 327 -19.35 -12.79 15.99
N TYR A 328 -18.17 -12.61 15.42
CA TYR A 328 -17.12 -13.62 15.41
C TYR A 328 -16.09 -13.31 16.50
N ASP A 329 -15.92 -14.22 17.42
CA ASP A 329 -14.88 -14.09 18.44
C ASP A 329 -13.56 -14.67 17.92
N PHE A 330 -12.61 -13.82 17.60
CA PHE A 330 -11.29 -14.20 17.11
C PHE A 330 -10.44 -14.98 18.14
N LYS A 331 -10.75 -14.92 19.44
CA LYS A 331 -10.04 -15.69 20.47
C LYS A 331 -10.50 -17.13 20.47
N SER A 332 -11.78 -17.38 20.61
CA SER A 332 -12.37 -18.72 20.57
C SER A 332 -12.43 -19.28 19.14
N GLY A 333 -12.52 -18.42 18.12
CA GLY A 333 -12.67 -18.83 16.72
C GLY A 333 -14.09 -19.29 16.36
N VAL A 334 -15.10 -18.71 16.99
CA VAL A 334 -16.51 -19.12 16.83
C VAL A 334 -17.37 -17.90 16.53
N GLY A 335 -18.28 -18.07 15.56
CA GLY A 335 -19.32 -17.08 15.26
C GLY A 335 -20.57 -17.30 16.13
N VAL A 336 -21.01 -16.26 16.87
CA VAL A 336 -22.13 -16.32 17.81
C VAL A 336 -23.23 -15.35 17.39
N ASP A 337 -24.48 -15.85 17.43
CA ASP A 337 -25.67 -15.03 17.23
C ASP A 337 -26.20 -14.53 18.59
N TYR A 338 -26.67 -13.27 18.57
CA TYR A 338 -27.31 -12.60 19.72
C TYR A 338 -28.78 -12.37 19.44
N PRO A 339 -29.67 -13.32 19.75
CA PRO A 339 -31.11 -13.23 19.42
C PRO A 339 -31.83 -12.04 20.06
N GLU A 340 -31.32 -11.55 21.18
CA GLU A 340 -31.83 -10.38 21.88
C GLU A 340 -31.48 -9.04 21.18
N GLN A 341 -30.53 -9.04 20.27
CA GLN A 341 -30.09 -7.88 19.50
C GLN A 341 -30.56 -8.02 18.06
N GLN A 342 -31.81 -7.62 17.81
CA GLN A 342 -32.39 -7.70 16.47
C GLN A 342 -31.97 -6.52 15.59
N ILE A 343 -31.60 -6.83 14.35
CA ILE A 343 -31.30 -5.85 13.29
C ILE A 343 -32.47 -5.88 12.29
N LYS A 344 -32.99 -4.69 11.92
CA LYS A 344 -34.02 -4.53 10.90
C LYS A 344 -33.78 -3.27 10.10
N LEU A 345 -33.93 -3.33 8.79
CA LEU A 345 -33.86 -2.16 7.91
C LEU A 345 -35.13 -1.31 8.08
N SER A 346 -34.96 -0.01 8.29
CA SER A 346 -36.03 0.98 8.23
C SER A 346 -36.16 1.54 6.80
N ASN A 347 -37.18 2.38 6.59
CA ASN A 347 -37.28 3.17 5.37
C ASN A 347 -36.05 4.11 5.25
N ASN A 348 -35.64 4.42 4.03
CA ASN A 348 -34.48 5.26 3.72
C ASN A 348 -33.18 4.76 4.40
N CYS A 349 -33.00 3.42 4.43
CA CYS A 349 -31.84 2.81 5.05
C CYS A 349 -31.05 1.98 4.05
N PHE A 350 -29.74 2.21 3.98
CA PHE A 350 -28.80 1.39 3.22
C PHE A 350 -28.27 0.24 4.09
N LEU A 351 -28.04 -0.90 3.49
CA LEU A 351 -27.30 -2.00 4.09
C LEU A 351 -25.85 -1.96 3.58
N ILE A 352 -24.90 -1.71 4.47
CA ILE A 352 -23.48 -1.68 4.15
C ILE A 352 -22.84 -2.98 4.63
N LEU A 353 -22.22 -3.72 3.71
CA LEU A 353 -21.43 -4.92 4.00
C LEU A 353 -19.96 -4.58 3.86
N GLU A 354 -19.20 -4.60 4.96
CA GLU A 354 -17.77 -4.26 4.97
C GLU A 354 -16.92 -5.52 5.15
N GLY A 355 -15.95 -5.73 4.27
CA GLY A 355 -15.00 -6.84 4.36
C GLY A 355 -14.12 -6.97 3.12
N ILE A 356 -13.15 -7.87 3.18
CA ILE A 356 -12.20 -8.04 2.07
C ILE A 356 -12.85 -8.62 0.80
N HIS A 357 -13.96 -9.35 0.93
CA HIS A 357 -14.65 -10.05 -0.17
C HIS A 357 -15.78 -9.24 -0.82
N GLY A 358 -15.96 -7.96 -0.47
CA GLY A 358 -17.07 -7.13 -0.99
C GLY A 358 -17.10 -6.92 -2.51
N LEU A 359 -16.02 -7.28 -3.23
CA LEU A 359 -15.95 -7.26 -4.70
C LEU A 359 -15.89 -8.66 -5.33
N ASN A 360 -15.92 -9.72 -4.51
CA ASN A 360 -15.85 -11.08 -5.02
C ASN A 360 -17.10 -11.42 -5.85
N PRO A 361 -16.96 -11.92 -7.09
CA PRO A 361 -18.09 -12.23 -7.97
C PRO A 361 -19.07 -13.24 -7.38
N GLU A 362 -18.58 -14.22 -6.62
CA GLU A 362 -19.40 -15.21 -5.93
C GLU A 362 -20.34 -14.54 -4.94
N LEU A 363 -19.80 -13.69 -4.04
CA LEU A 363 -20.64 -12.94 -3.10
C LEU A 363 -21.63 -12.02 -3.82
N LEU A 364 -21.16 -11.25 -4.81
CA LEU A 364 -22.02 -10.32 -5.56
C LEU A 364 -23.16 -11.04 -6.30
N SER A 365 -22.92 -12.24 -6.81
CA SER A 365 -23.98 -13.04 -7.47
C SER A 365 -25.04 -13.50 -6.47
N HIS A 366 -24.64 -13.90 -5.28
CA HIS A 366 -25.56 -14.28 -4.19
C HIS A 366 -26.39 -13.12 -3.65
N LEU A 367 -25.88 -11.88 -3.73
CA LEU A 367 -26.56 -10.67 -3.25
C LEU A 367 -27.49 -10.04 -4.31
N GLY A 368 -27.42 -10.48 -5.57
CA GLY A 368 -28.12 -9.83 -6.69
C GLY A 368 -27.34 -8.62 -7.21
N ARG A 369 -26.44 -8.82 -8.18
CA ARG A 369 -25.48 -7.79 -8.63
C ARG A 369 -26.11 -6.44 -8.99
N ASP A 370 -27.32 -6.43 -9.55
CA ASP A 370 -28.00 -5.20 -9.96
C ASP A 370 -28.58 -4.39 -8.78
N GLU A 371 -28.64 -4.98 -7.59
CA GLU A 371 -29.13 -4.36 -6.36
C GLU A 371 -28.00 -3.84 -5.47
N VAL A 372 -26.75 -4.15 -5.84
CA VAL A 372 -25.54 -3.85 -5.06
C VAL A 372 -24.75 -2.72 -5.72
N THR A 373 -24.20 -1.83 -4.90
CA THR A 373 -23.16 -0.87 -5.32
C THR A 373 -21.83 -1.25 -4.65
N PRO A 374 -20.90 -1.85 -5.40
CA PRO A 374 -19.60 -2.23 -4.88
C PRO A 374 -18.65 -1.03 -4.84
N ILE A 375 -18.01 -0.80 -3.69
CA ILE A 375 -17.04 0.28 -3.46
C ILE A 375 -15.68 -0.31 -3.07
N TYR A 376 -14.61 0.14 -3.72
CA TYR A 376 -13.25 -0.22 -3.37
C TYR A 376 -12.55 0.89 -2.59
N VAL A 377 -11.97 0.53 -1.45
CA VAL A 377 -11.24 1.45 -0.55
C VAL A 377 -9.77 1.02 -0.44
N SER A 378 -8.86 1.88 -0.86
CA SER A 378 -7.42 1.60 -0.78
C SER A 378 -6.63 2.87 -0.48
N PRO A 379 -5.53 2.80 0.30
CA PRO A 379 -4.69 3.97 0.55
C PRO A 379 -3.62 4.11 -0.55
N LEU A 380 -4.01 4.58 -1.71
CA LEU A 380 -3.07 4.83 -2.80
C LEU A 380 -2.24 6.08 -2.48
N THR A 381 -1.00 5.86 -2.11
CA THR A 381 -0.10 6.93 -1.67
C THR A 381 0.28 7.84 -2.84
N PRO A 382 -0.17 9.09 -2.89
CA PRO A 382 0.20 10.03 -3.95
C PRO A 382 1.59 10.63 -3.73
N LEU A 383 2.15 10.45 -2.53
CA LEU A 383 3.45 10.97 -2.12
C LEU A 383 4.57 10.05 -2.60
N SER A 384 5.53 10.60 -3.32
CA SER A 384 6.80 9.93 -3.65
C SER A 384 7.87 10.30 -2.62
N ILE A 385 8.90 9.48 -2.47
CA ILE A 385 10.07 9.85 -1.67
C ILE A 385 10.84 10.94 -2.43
N ASP A 386 11.20 10.65 -3.66
CA ASP A 386 11.70 11.57 -4.68
C ASP A 386 11.14 11.17 -6.05
N ASN A 387 11.63 11.75 -7.14
CA ASN A 387 11.12 11.43 -8.48
C ASN A 387 11.44 10.00 -8.92
N SER A 388 12.52 9.41 -8.43
CA SER A 388 12.96 8.05 -8.78
C SER A 388 12.43 6.99 -7.82
N HIS A 389 12.06 7.38 -6.59
CA HIS A 389 11.62 6.49 -5.52
C HIS A 389 10.21 6.86 -5.05
N ARG A 390 9.26 5.97 -5.29
CA ARG A 390 7.91 6.11 -4.75
C ARG A 390 7.85 5.63 -3.29
N PHE A 391 6.86 6.08 -2.53
CA PHE A 391 6.53 5.46 -1.26
C PHE A 391 5.55 4.29 -1.51
N PRO A 392 5.92 3.03 -1.23
CA PRO A 392 5.06 1.90 -1.54
C PRO A 392 3.76 1.92 -0.72
N THR A 393 2.62 1.74 -1.38
CA THR A 393 1.30 1.59 -0.72
C THR A 393 1.30 0.44 0.29
N THR A 394 2.03 -0.62 -0.02
CA THR A 394 2.21 -1.78 0.87
C THR A 394 2.89 -1.42 2.17
N ASP A 395 3.89 -0.54 2.13
CA ASP A 395 4.63 -0.11 3.31
C ASP A 395 3.80 0.83 4.18
N LEU A 396 3.06 1.75 3.57
CA LEU A 396 2.09 2.56 4.31
C LEU A 396 1.09 1.67 5.07
N ARG A 397 0.54 0.66 4.41
CA ARG A 397 -0.41 -0.27 5.02
C ARG A 397 0.23 -1.13 6.11
N LEU A 398 1.48 -1.55 5.92
CA LEU A 398 2.22 -2.29 6.94
C LEU A 398 2.48 -1.42 8.18
N ILE A 399 2.89 -0.17 8.00
CA ILE A 399 3.07 0.81 9.09
C ILE A 399 1.74 1.02 9.83
N ARG A 400 0.64 1.27 9.11
CA ARG A 400 -0.71 1.38 9.68
C ARG A 400 -1.07 0.13 10.50
N ARG A 401 -0.81 -1.06 9.95
CA ARG A 401 -1.10 -2.34 10.62
C ARG A 401 -0.26 -2.55 11.86
N ILE A 402 1.04 -2.26 11.83
CA ILE A 402 1.93 -2.36 12.99
C ILE A 402 1.39 -1.49 14.15
N ILE A 403 1.06 -0.24 13.87
CA ILE A 403 0.55 0.68 14.89
C ILE A 403 -0.78 0.20 15.45
N ARG A 404 -1.73 -0.19 14.59
CA ARG A 404 -3.06 -0.70 14.98
C ARG A 404 -2.94 -2.00 15.79
N ASP A 405 -2.20 -2.97 15.30
CA ASP A 405 -2.11 -4.30 15.91
C ASP A 405 -1.38 -4.24 17.25
N HIS A 406 -0.38 -3.35 17.40
CA HIS A 406 0.22 -3.06 18.70
C HIS A 406 -0.81 -2.46 19.67
N LYS A 407 -1.53 -1.43 19.24
CA LYS A 407 -2.44 -0.68 20.12
C LYS A 407 -3.67 -1.47 20.55
N TYR A 408 -4.28 -2.24 19.64
CA TYR A 408 -5.59 -2.85 19.86
C TYR A 408 -5.58 -4.37 19.95
N ARG A 409 -4.51 -5.02 19.53
CA ARG A 409 -4.42 -6.49 19.47
C ARG A 409 -3.28 -7.07 20.31
N GLY A 410 -2.43 -6.21 20.89
CA GLY A 410 -1.28 -6.61 21.70
C GLY A 410 -0.21 -7.39 20.91
N PHE A 411 -0.09 -7.14 19.60
CA PHE A 411 0.94 -7.78 18.76
C PHE A 411 2.18 -6.90 18.68
N SER A 412 3.36 -7.52 18.78
CA SER A 412 4.63 -6.85 18.49
C SER A 412 4.73 -6.50 17.00
N ALA A 413 5.56 -5.52 16.66
CA ALA A 413 5.84 -5.18 15.27
C ALA A 413 6.45 -6.38 14.53
N ARG A 414 7.33 -7.17 15.17
CA ARG A 414 7.92 -8.39 14.61
C ARG A 414 6.85 -9.41 14.23
N LYS A 415 5.87 -9.66 15.10
CA LYS A 415 4.76 -10.57 14.83
C LYS A 415 3.91 -10.10 13.64
N THR A 416 3.71 -8.80 13.49
CA THR A 416 2.97 -8.21 12.37
C THR A 416 3.76 -8.34 11.07
N ILE A 417 5.07 -8.05 11.07
CA ILE A 417 5.96 -8.20 9.90
C ILE A 417 6.01 -9.66 9.45
N ARG A 418 6.16 -10.60 10.38
CA ARG A 418 6.20 -12.05 10.08
C ARG A 418 4.98 -12.51 9.28
N ARG A 419 3.79 -11.99 9.60
CA ARG A 419 2.53 -12.36 8.94
C ARG A 419 2.29 -11.63 7.62
N TRP A 420 3.07 -10.60 7.31
CA TRP A 420 2.76 -9.70 6.20
C TRP A 420 2.80 -10.36 4.84
N THR A 421 3.74 -11.28 4.61
CA THR A 421 3.87 -12.01 3.34
C THR A 421 2.62 -12.86 3.06
N SER A 422 2.08 -13.57 4.05
CA SER A 422 0.83 -14.34 3.93
C SER A 422 -0.36 -13.44 3.59
N VAL A 423 -0.48 -12.27 4.25
CA VAL A 423 -1.52 -11.29 3.94
C VAL A 423 -1.41 -10.80 2.49
N ARG A 424 -0.19 -10.53 2.01
CA ARG A 424 0.03 -10.08 0.63
C ARG A 424 -0.37 -11.13 -0.42
N ILE A 425 -0.04 -12.39 -0.18
CA ILE A 425 -0.47 -13.50 -1.05
C ILE A 425 -2.01 -13.59 -1.08
N GLY A 426 -2.66 -13.51 0.07
CA GLY A 426 -4.11 -13.51 0.16
C GLY A 426 -4.77 -12.36 -0.61
N GLU A 427 -4.19 -11.16 -0.53
CA GLU A 427 -4.67 -9.98 -1.27
C GLU A 427 -4.54 -10.15 -2.79
N GLU A 428 -3.41 -10.69 -3.27
CA GLU A 428 -3.18 -10.96 -4.71
C GLU A 428 -4.13 -12.04 -5.25
N GLN A 429 -4.54 -12.98 -4.43
CA GLN A 429 -5.46 -14.04 -4.83
C GLN A 429 -6.94 -13.65 -4.72
N ASN A 430 -7.31 -12.88 -3.70
CA ASN A 430 -8.71 -12.73 -3.30
C ASN A 430 -9.26 -11.29 -3.37
N ILE A 431 -8.42 -10.27 -3.60
CA ILE A 431 -8.85 -8.87 -3.59
C ILE A 431 -8.50 -8.17 -4.90
N PHE A 432 -7.23 -8.15 -5.28
CA PHE A 432 -6.78 -7.38 -6.44
C PHE A 432 -7.34 -7.85 -7.77
N PRO A 433 -7.58 -9.15 -8.03
CA PRO A 433 -8.21 -9.59 -9.28
C PRO A 433 -9.64 -9.04 -9.47
N TYR A 434 -10.30 -8.68 -8.38
CA TYR A 434 -11.71 -8.24 -8.41
C TYR A 434 -11.89 -6.72 -8.34
N GLN A 435 -10.82 -5.93 -8.34
CA GLN A 435 -10.90 -4.47 -8.28
C GLN A 435 -11.75 -3.87 -9.40
N GLY A 436 -11.72 -4.47 -10.60
CA GLY A 436 -12.54 -4.06 -11.74
C GLY A 436 -14.05 -4.20 -11.54
N ASN A 437 -14.50 -4.92 -10.49
CA ASN A 437 -15.92 -5.03 -10.15
C ASN A 437 -16.47 -3.83 -9.37
N ALA A 438 -15.61 -2.91 -8.92
CA ALA A 438 -16.02 -1.72 -8.18
C ALA A 438 -16.71 -0.71 -9.11
N GLU A 439 -17.86 -0.18 -8.68
CA GLU A 439 -18.51 0.95 -9.34
C GLU A 439 -17.97 2.30 -8.85
N MET A 440 -17.44 2.33 -7.63
CA MET A 440 -16.90 3.54 -7.00
C MET A 440 -15.60 3.25 -6.27
N PHE A 441 -14.76 4.26 -6.18
CA PHE A 441 -13.44 4.16 -5.55
C PHE A 441 -13.26 5.27 -4.52
N PHE A 442 -12.64 4.91 -3.40
CA PHE A 442 -12.21 5.86 -2.38
C PHE A 442 -10.74 5.62 -1.99
N ASN A 443 -9.90 6.63 -2.19
CA ASN A 443 -8.55 6.59 -1.66
C ASN A 443 -8.54 7.11 -0.23
N SER A 444 -8.11 6.29 0.71
CA SER A 444 -8.03 6.61 2.12
C SER A 444 -6.69 7.21 2.55
N SER A 445 -5.75 7.41 1.62
CA SER A 445 -4.45 8.03 1.93
C SER A 445 -4.57 9.54 2.07
N LEU A 446 -3.86 10.08 3.04
CA LEU A 446 -3.69 11.52 3.25
C LEU A 446 -2.22 11.88 3.10
N VAL A 447 -1.90 12.94 2.35
CA VAL A 447 -0.51 13.34 2.09
C VAL A 447 0.28 13.55 3.39
N TYR A 448 -0.39 14.05 4.44
CA TYR A 448 0.23 14.35 5.73
C TYR A 448 0.22 13.19 6.75
N GLU A 449 -0.26 12.00 6.39
CA GLU A 449 -0.43 10.90 7.37
C GLU A 449 0.90 10.29 7.82
N LEU A 450 1.86 10.11 6.89
CA LEU A 450 3.17 9.53 7.24
C LEU A 450 3.94 10.33 8.29
N PRO A 451 3.99 11.67 8.25
CA PRO A 451 4.47 12.50 9.34
C PRO A 451 3.85 12.23 10.71
N VAL A 452 2.55 11.90 10.75
CA VAL A 452 1.85 11.55 11.99
C VAL A 452 2.16 10.12 12.41
N LEU A 453 2.05 9.16 11.48
CA LEU A 453 2.26 7.73 11.76
C LEU A 453 3.72 7.44 12.16
N SER A 454 4.68 8.16 11.60
CA SER A 454 6.10 7.97 11.89
C SER A 454 6.44 8.15 13.39
N ILE A 455 5.71 9.00 14.11
CA ILE A 455 5.91 9.19 15.56
C ILE A 455 5.68 7.87 16.33
N PHE A 456 4.65 7.13 15.95
CA PHE A 456 4.31 5.85 16.58
C PHE A 456 5.15 4.70 16.02
N ALA A 457 5.42 4.73 14.71
CA ALA A 457 6.12 3.65 14.03
C ALA A 457 7.58 3.55 14.47
N ARG A 458 8.28 4.68 14.70
CA ARG A 458 9.72 4.69 15.00
C ARG A 458 10.08 3.85 16.22
N SER A 459 9.39 3.99 17.33
CA SER A 459 9.68 3.21 18.55
C SER A 459 9.40 1.72 18.35
N LEU A 460 8.25 1.38 17.74
CA LEU A 460 7.85 0.00 17.49
C LEU A 460 8.80 -0.69 16.49
N LEU A 461 9.24 0.03 15.47
CA LEU A 461 10.19 -0.48 14.49
C LEU A 461 11.61 -0.58 15.05
N ALA A 462 12.04 0.39 15.88
CA ALA A 462 13.33 0.33 16.54
C ALA A 462 13.45 -0.91 17.46
N GLU A 463 12.41 -1.18 18.26
CA GLU A 463 12.32 -2.41 19.06
C GLU A 463 12.38 -3.66 18.17
N ALA A 464 11.65 -3.66 17.04
CA ALA A 464 11.62 -4.79 16.12
C ALA A 464 12.94 -5.05 15.37
N THR A 465 13.91 -4.13 15.41
CA THR A 465 15.25 -4.38 14.86
C THR A 465 16.08 -5.38 15.67
N LEU A 466 15.64 -5.71 16.87
CA LEU A 466 16.26 -6.71 17.74
C LEU A 466 15.40 -7.97 17.76
N PRO A 467 16.00 -9.18 17.74
CA PRO A 467 15.27 -10.44 17.95
C PRO A 467 14.58 -10.48 19.32
N GLU A 468 13.42 -11.14 19.41
CA GLU A 468 12.79 -11.45 20.70
C GLU A 468 13.57 -12.56 21.43
N GLU A 469 13.44 -12.66 22.77
CA GLU A 469 14.24 -13.58 23.60
C GLU A 469 14.13 -15.06 23.17
N ASN A 470 13.03 -15.44 22.56
CA ASN A 470 12.75 -16.79 22.09
C ASN A 470 13.01 -17.00 20.58
N GLU A 471 13.56 -16.00 19.90
CA GLU A 471 13.94 -16.09 18.49
C GLU A 471 15.44 -16.39 18.34
N ASP A 472 15.76 -17.34 17.45
CA ASP A 472 17.14 -17.57 17.04
C ASP A 472 17.61 -16.42 16.12
N PRO A 473 18.66 -15.66 16.51
CA PRO A 473 19.19 -14.57 15.67
C PRO A 473 19.72 -15.05 14.32
N ASP A 474 20.09 -16.30 14.19
CA ASP A 474 20.63 -16.88 12.96
C ASP A 474 19.55 -17.47 12.03
N ASP A 475 18.33 -17.64 12.53
CA ASP A 475 17.22 -18.10 11.71
C ASP A 475 16.94 -17.13 10.54
N PRO A 476 16.75 -17.64 9.29
CA PRO A 476 16.52 -16.82 8.10
C PRO A 476 15.31 -15.88 8.24
N MET A 477 14.22 -16.33 8.84
CA MET A 477 13.02 -15.52 9.05
C MET A 477 13.26 -14.40 10.06
N THR A 478 13.99 -14.67 11.14
CA THR A 478 14.40 -13.68 12.14
C THR A 478 15.26 -12.60 11.52
N LYS A 479 16.21 -12.97 10.66
CA LYS A 479 17.05 -12.04 9.89
C LYS A 479 16.23 -11.21 8.91
N GLU A 480 15.25 -11.81 8.22
CA GLU A 480 14.35 -11.11 7.30
C GLU A 480 13.50 -10.07 8.03
N ILE A 481 12.88 -10.44 9.16
CA ILE A 481 12.07 -9.52 9.98
C ILE A 481 12.91 -8.34 10.47
N THR A 482 14.12 -8.61 10.97
CA THR A 482 15.04 -7.59 11.46
C THR A 482 15.42 -6.60 10.35
N ARG A 483 15.67 -7.09 9.14
CA ARG A 483 16.00 -6.26 7.98
C ARG A 483 14.81 -5.41 7.54
N GLU A 484 13.63 -6.00 7.48
CA GLU A 484 12.40 -5.28 7.11
C GLU A 484 12.07 -4.20 8.15
N ALA A 485 12.24 -4.48 9.45
CA ALA A 485 12.08 -3.48 10.50
C ALA A 485 13.06 -2.31 10.34
N LYS A 486 14.35 -2.57 10.04
CA LYS A 486 15.35 -1.54 9.76
C LYS A 486 14.99 -0.70 8.54
N ARG A 487 14.53 -1.34 7.44
CA ARG A 487 14.10 -0.67 6.21
C ARG A 487 12.93 0.28 6.49
N LEU A 488 11.87 -0.22 7.14
CA LEU A 488 10.70 0.57 7.50
C LEU A 488 11.03 1.71 8.47
N LEU A 489 11.94 1.47 9.41
CA LEU A 489 12.44 2.51 10.32
C LEU A 489 13.16 3.61 9.53
N GLY A 490 14.00 3.23 8.57
CA GLY A 490 14.65 4.16 7.65
C GLY A 490 13.63 5.03 6.90
N LEU A 491 12.60 4.42 6.34
CA LEU A 491 11.51 5.13 5.67
C LEU A 491 10.73 6.06 6.63
N ALA A 492 10.43 5.61 7.85
CA ALA A 492 9.75 6.44 8.85
C ALA A 492 10.59 7.66 9.28
N ASN A 493 11.92 7.54 9.24
CA ASN A 493 12.83 8.61 9.59
C ASN A 493 12.93 9.72 8.52
N LEU A 494 12.44 9.48 7.30
CA LEU A 494 12.43 10.50 6.24
C LEU A 494 11.47 11.66 6.52
N PHE A 495 10.56 11.54 7.48
CA PHE A 495 9.50 12.51 7.72
C PHE A 495 9.73 13.35 8.96
N TYR A 496 9.51 14.66 8.84
CA TYR A 496 9.35 15.52 10.01
C TYR A 496 8.00 15.22 10.68
N ALA A 497 7.94 15.33 12.00
CA ALA A 497 6.76 14.94 12.76
C ALA A 497 5.63 15.98 12.70
N ILE A 498 4.40 15.52 12.54
CA ILE A 498 3.19 16.30 12.80
C ILE A 498 2.52 15.73 14.06
N PRO A 499 2.33 16.54 15.11
CA PRO A 499 1.74 16.08 16.36
C PRO A 499 0.32 15.53 16.19
N LEU A 500 -0.01 14.45 16.91
CA LEU A 500 -1.32 13.82 16.82
C LEU A 500 -2.48 14.77 17.21
N GLN A 501 -2.25 15.70 18.16
CA GLN A 501 -3.24 16.68 18.55
C GLN A 501 -3.71 17.60 17.41
N ASP A 502 -2.89 17.76 16.36
CA ASP A 502 -3.23 18.55 15.19
C ASP A 502 -4.09 17.80 14.16
N VAL A 503 -4.28 16.48 14.34
CA VAL A 503 -5.07 15.63 13.46
C VAL A 503 -6.55 15.68 13.86
N PRO A 504 -7.49 15.96 12.93
CA PRO A 504 -8.92 15.95 13.23
C PRO A 504 -9.40 14.63 13.81
N HIS A 505 -10.33 14.67 14.77
CA HIS A 505 -10.82 13.46 15.45
C HIS A 505 -11.61 12.51 14.55
N ILE A 506 -12.12 13.01 13.41
CA ILE A 506 -12.82 12.20 12.40
C ILE A 506 -11.89 11.73 11.25
N SER A 507 -10.60 12.09 11.30
CA SER A 507 -9.63 11.67 10.29
C SER A 507 -9.46 10.16 10.27
N CYS A 508 -9.25 9.59 9.07
CA CYS A 508 -8.97 8.17 8.90
C CYS A 508 -7.66 7.72 9.57
N ILE A 509 -6.71 8.64 9.84
CA ILE A 509 -5.49 8.36 10.61
C ILE A 509 -5.82 7.87 12.03
N ARG A 510 -6.91 8.35 12.61
CA ARG A 510 -7.33 8.03 13.98
C ARG A 510 -7.71 6.56 14.18
N GLU A 511 -8.08 5.85 13.13
CA GLU A 511 -8.29 4.39 13.20
C GLU A 511 -7.05 3.66 13.74
N PHE A 512 -5.87 4.14 13.37
CA PHE A 512 -4.60 3.50 13.76
C PHE A 512 -4.03 4.08 15.05
N THR A 513 -4.10 5.41 15.18
CA THR A 513 -3.46 6.15 16.29
C THR A 513 -4.37 6.33 17.51
N GLY A 514 -5.67 6.16 17.35
CA GLY A 514 -6.68 6.36 18.40
C GLY A 514 -7.11 7.80 18.59
N GLY A 515 -8.01 8.02 19.57
CA GLY A 515 -8.59 9.32 19.83
C GLY A 515 -9.56 9.79 18.74
N SER A 516 -10.27 8.84 18.12
CA SER A 516 -11.32 9.11 17.14
C SER A 516 -12.65 9.39 17.84
N ASP A 517 -13.46 10.32 17.27
CA ASP A 517 -14.87 10.48 17.64
C ASP A 517 -15.75 9.36 17.07
N LEU A 518 -15.24 8.63 16.08
CA LEU A 518 -15.90 7.44 15.53
C LEU A 518 -15.65 6.24 16.46
N LYS A 519 -16.72 5.61 16.95
CA LYS A 519 -16.62 4.41 17.81
C LYS A 519 -16.25 3.19 16.94
N TYR A 520 -15.16 2.49 17.25
CA TYR A 520 -14.70 1.28 16.58
C TYR A 520 -15.06 0.02 17.38
#